data_351ab4de6294dbef3b07ccab00cc9213
#
_entry.id   351ab4de6294dbef3b07ccab00cc9213
#
_cell.length_a   1.000
_cell.length_b   1.000
_cell.length_c   1.000
_cell.angle_alpha   90.00
_cell.angle_beta   90.00
_cell.angle_gamma   90.00
#
_symmetry.space_group_name_H-M   'P 1'
#
loop_
_entity.id
_entity.type
_entity.pdbx_description
1 polymer ?
#
loop_
_entity_poly.entity_id
_entity_poly.type
_entity_poly.pdbx_seq_one_letter_code
_entity_poly.pdbx_strand_id
1 'polypeptide(L)'
;MNLDTTSLELAARDARGLAMDAITKCKSGHLGLPLGAADIGAVLYGSAMSFHPDEPRWLNRDRFILSAGHGSMFLYSWLHLSGFAVSLEDVKNFRVLHSITPGHPEFHETPGVEATTGPLGQGVSNAVGYAISAKMSEGRFNTSTHTIFD
;
A
#
# COMPACT_ATOMS: atom_id res chain seq x y z
N MET A 1 -9.35 14.48 -15.78
CA MET A 1 -9.75 14.03 -14.43
C MET A 1 -9.66 15.24 -13.52
N ASN A 2 -10.74 15.64 -12.87
CA ASN A 2 -10.73 16.79 -11.97
C ASN A 2 -10.43 16.23 -10.56
N LEU A 3 -9.19 16.37 -10.10
CA LEU A 3 -8.77 15.89 -8.77
C LEU A 3 -9.34 16.82 -7.69
N ASP A 4 -10.02 16.28 -6.70
CA ASP A 4 -10.34 17.02 -5.48
C ASP A 4 -9.10 17.14 -4.59
N THR A 5 -8.28 18.15 -4.88
CA THR A 5 -7.02 18.38 -4.17
C THR A 5 -7.24 18.62 -2.68
N THR A 6 -8.36 19.23 -2.29
CA THR A 6 -8.67 19.49 -0.87
C THR A 6 -8.84 18.19 -0.08
N SER A 7 -9.61 17.25 -0.62
CA SER A 7 -9.79 15.93 0.03
C SER A 7 -8.49 15.13 0.06
N LEU A 8 -7.68 15.19 -1.01
CA LEU A 8 -6.38 14.52 -1.05
C LEU A 8 -5.38 15.10 -0.03
N GLU A 9 -5.35 16.42 0.13
CA GLU A 9 -4.52 17.09 1.13
C GLU A 9 -4.93 16.71 2.56
N LEU A 10 -6.25 16.62 2.84
CA LEU A 10 -6.76 16.15 4.12
C LEU A 10 -6.35 14.70 4.40
N ALA A 11 -6.52 13.80 3.43
CA ALA A 11 -6.12 12.41 3.55
C ALA A 11 -4.59 12.27 3.78
N ALA A 12 -3.77 13.05 3.08
CA ALA A 12 -2.32 13.07 3.27
C ALA A 12 -1.94 13.53 4.68
N ARG A 13 -2.64 14.55 5.21
CA ARG A 13 -2.45 15.02 6.59
C ARG A 13 -2.80 13.92 7.60
N ASP A 14 -3.92 13.24 7.39
CA ASP A 14 -4.38 12.19 8.30
C ASP A 14 -3.43 10.97 8.25
N ALA A 15 -2.93 10.59 7.07
CA ALA A 15 -1.91 9.56 6.94
C ALA A 15 -0.61 9.89 7.70
N ARG A 16 -0.18 11.16 7.66
CA ARG A 16 0.97 11.64 8.45
C ARG A 16 0.69 11.52 9.96
N GLY A 17 -0.50 11.93 10.39
CA GLY A 17 -0.93 11.83 11.79
C GLY A 17 -0.90 10.39 12.29
N LEU A 18 -1.52 9.46 11.58
CA LEU A 18 -1.51 8.03 11.90
C LEU A 18 -0.09 7.47 12.06
N ALA A 19 0.81 7.81 11.14
CA ALA A 19 2.19 7.35 11.19
C ALA A 19 2.95 7.92 12.39
N MET A 20 2.78 9.22 12.69
CA MET A 20 3.41 9.87 13.84
C MET A 20 2.93 9.24 15.15
N ASP A 21 1.64 9.05 15.32
CA ASP A 21 1.05 8.50 16.53
C ASP A 21 1.47 7.04 16.76
N ALA A 22 1.40 6.20 15.73
CA ALA A 22 1.78 4.79 15.82
C ALA A 22 3.26 4.62 16.16
N ILE A 23 4.15 5.34 15.48
CA ILE A 23 5.60 5.27 15.71
C ILE A 23 5.96 5.83 17.08
N THR A 24 5.32 6.91 17.51
CA THR A 24 5.53 7.48 18.85
C THR A 24 5.08 6.51 19.94
N LYS A 25 3.93 5.88 19.77
CA LYS A 25 3.40 4.89 20.73
C LYS A 25 4.34 3.70 20.89
N CYS A 26 4.81 3.10 19.80
CA CYS A 26 5.69 1.93 19.86
C CYS A 26 7.17 2.29 20.11
N LYS A 27 7.54 3.56 20.07
CA LYS A 27 8.90 4.10 20.26
C LYS A 27 9.92 3.47 19.27
N SER A 28 9.45 3.04 18.11
CA SER A 28 10.27 2.40 17.08
C SER A 28 9.63 2.58 15.70
N GLY A 29 10.43 2.88 14.69
CA GLY A 29 9.96 3.05 13.31
C GLY A 29 10.67 4.18 12.59
N HIS A 30 10.27 4.40 11.34
CA HIS A 30 10.88 5.37 10.45
C HIS A 30 9.83 6.38 9.98
N LEU A 31 9.97 7.64 10.35
CA LEU A 31 9.02 8.71 10.02
C LEU A 31 9.27 9.35 8.64
N GLY A 32 10.49 9.29 8.13
CA GLY A 32 10.89 10.02 6.92
C GLY A 32 9.99 9.75 5.71
N LEU A 33 9.79 8.47 5.38
CA LEU A 33 8.96 8.10 4.24
C LEU A 33 7.46 8.40 4.45
N PRO A 34 6.83 8.01 5.57
CA PRO A 34 5.42 8.33 5.81
C PRO A 34 5.10 9.82 5.73
N LEU A 35 5.99 10.67 6.21
CA LEU A 35 5.81 12.12 6.18
C LEU A 35 6.09 12.70 4.78
N GLY A 36 7.21 12.29 4.17
CA GLY A 36 7.67 12.86 2.90
C GLY A 36 6.88 12.41 1.68
N ALA A 37 6.31 11.21 1.71
CA ALA A 37 5.60 10.62 0.58
C ALA A 37 4.06 10.65 0.73
N ALA A 38 3.52 11.28 1.78
CA ALA A 38 2.07 11.23 2.02
C ALA A 38 1.24 11.75 0.84
N ASP A 39 1.65 12.84 0.21
CA ASP A 39 0.92 13.39 -0.95
C ASP A 39 0.96 12.43 -2.15
N ILE A 40 2.06 11.70 -2.34
CA ILE A 40 2.15 10.65 -3.35
C ILE A 40 1.13 9.54 -3.03
N GLY A 41 1.04 9.12 -1.78
CA GLY A 41 0.06 8.13 -1.34
C GLY A 41 -1.38 8.60 -1.56
N ALA A 42 -1.68 9.88 -1.27
CA ALA A 42 -2.99 10.46 -1.50
C ALA A 42 -3.42 10.36 -2.97
N VAL A 43 -2.52 10.71 -3.90
CA VAL A 43 -2.81 10.60 -5.33
C VAL A 43 -2.96 9.14 -5.76
N LEU A 44 -2.07 8.25 -5.31
CA LEU A 44 -2.12 6.83 -5.67
C LEU A 44 -3.42 6.16 -5.18
N TYR A 45 -3.66 6.18 -3.89
CA TYR A 45 -4.81 5.50 -3.27
C TYR A 45 -6.12 6.26 -3.43
N GLY A 46 -6.08 7.58 -3.54
CA GLY A 46 -7.28 8.40 -3.68
C GLY A 46 -7.76 8.59 -5.11
N SER A 47 -6.93 8.32 -6.12
CA SER A 47 -7.30 8.64 -7.50
C SER A 47 -6.68 7.77 -8.59
N ALA A 48 -5.41 7.37 -8.48
CA ALA A 48 -4.70 6.81 -9.61
C ALA A 48 -4.82 5.29 -9.71
N MET A 49 -4.93 4.59 -8.58
CA MET A 49 -4.94 3.13 -8.55
C MET A 49 -6.36 2.56 -8.58
N SER A 50 -6.53 1.48 -9.32
CA SER A 50 -7.72 0.62 -9.31
C SER A 50 -7.50 -0.54 -8.36
N PHE A 51 -8.25 -0.58 -7.26
CA PHE A 51 -8.20 -1.65 -6.26
C PHE A 51 -9.58 -1.86 -5.63
N HIS A 52 -9.78 -2.99 -4.95
CA HIS A 52 -11.01 -3.29 -4.21
C HIS A 52 -10.65 -3.71 -2.78
N PRO A 53 -10.96 -2.90 -1.76
CA PRO A 53 -10.54 -3.18 -0.38
C PRO A 53 -11.10 -4.49 0.19
N ASP A 54 -12.36 -4.84 -0.16
CA ASP A 54 -13.01 -6.08 0.28
C ASP A 54 -12.53 -7.31 -0.51
N GLU A 55 -11.91 -7.09 -1.68
CA GLU A 55 -11.31 -8.14 -2.51
C GLU A 55 -9.83 -7.83 -2.79
N PRO A 56 -8.97 -7.80 -1.77
CA PRO A 56 -7.57 -7.35 -1.90
C PRO A 56 -6.73 -8.22 -2.83
N ARG A 57 -7.29 -9.34 -3.31
CA ARG A 57 -6.68 -10.24 -4.30
C ARG A 57 -7.37 -10.24 -5.66
N TRP A 58 -8.23 -9.26 -5.91
CA TRP A 58 -8.83 -9.10 -7.23
C TRP A 58 -7.75 -9.13 -8.32
N LEU A 59 -7.97 -9.93 -9.35
CA LEU A 59 -6.93 -10.30 -10.31
C LEU A 59 -6.40 -9.08 -11.08
N ASN A 60 -7.29 -8.20 -11.53
CA ASN A 60 -6.97 -7.02 -12.34
C ASN A 60 -6.80 -5.73 -11.53
N ARG A 61 -6.36 -5.85 -10.28
CA ARG A 61 -6.03 -4.69 -9.45
C ARG A 61 -4.67 -4.12 -9.78
N ASP A 62 -4.50 -2.82 -9.57
CA ASP A 62 -3.18 -2.23 -9.47
C ASP A 62 -2.47 -2.72 -8.21
N ARG A 63 -1.18 -2.96 -8.31
CA ARG A 63 -0.34 -3.50 -7.23
C ARG A 63 0.67 -2.48 -6.77
N PHE A 64 0.54 -2.05 -5.54
CA PHE A 64 1.52 -1.17 -4.91
C PHE A 64 2.55 -1.99 -4.13
N ILE A 65 3.83 -1.79 -4.41
CA ILE A 65 4.93 -2.46 -3.72
C ILE A 65 5.82 -1.41 -3.06
N LEU A 66 5.87 -1.44 -1.72
CA LEU A 66 6.72 -0.56 -0.95
C LEU A 66 8.14 -1.11 -0.89
N SER A 67 9.02 -0.69 -1.82
CA SER A 67 10.41 -1.15 -1.87
C SER A 67 11.23 -0.68 -0.67
N ALA A 68 10.94 0.52 -0.15
CA ALA A 68 11.52 1.03 1.10
C ALA A 68 10.72 0.50 2.30
N GLY A 69 10.74 -0.82 2.51
CA GLY A 69 9.91 -1.52 3.50
C GLY A 69 10.04 -1.01 4.94
N HIS A 70 11.15 -0.37 5.29
CA HIS A 70 11.32 0.28 6.60
C HIS A 70 10.29 1.42 6.84
N GLY A 71 9.76 2.03 5.79
CA GLY A 71 8.70 3.04 5.88
C GLY A 71 7.28 2.45 5.92
N SER A 72 7.11 1.26 6.48
CA SER A 72 5.88 0.46 6.48
C SER A 72 4.64 1.21 6.98
N MET A 73 4.78 2.16 7.91
CA MET A 73 3.66 2.99 8.34
C MET A 73 3.07 3.86 7.22
N PHE A 74 3.83 4.19 6.17
CA PHE A 74 3.24 4.77 4.96
C PHE A 74 2.18 3.83 4.39
N LEU A 75 2.54 2.58 4.16
CA LEU A 75 1.63 1.60 3.54
C LEU A 75 0.44 1.31 4.45
N TYR A 76 0.65 1.04 5.73
CA TYR A 76 -0.43 0.72 6.66
C TYR A 76 -1.43 1.86 6.85
N SER A 77 -0.95 3.11 6.89
CA SER A 77 -1.85 4.27 6.95
C SER A 77 -2.74 4.35 5.71
N TRP A 78 -2.18 4.11 4.52
CA TRP A 78 -2.95 4.15 3.28
C TRP A 78 -3.90 2.96 3.14
N LEU A 79 -3.50 1.76 3.53
CA LEU A 79 -4.41 0.60 3.56
C LEU A 79 -5.59 0.85 4.51
N HIS A 80 -5.34 1.42 5.69
CA HIS A 80 -6.41 1.81 6.62
C HIS A 80 -7.35 2.84 6.01
N LEU A 81 -6.83 3.96 5.51
CA LEU A 81 -7.63 5.06 4.95
C LEU A 81 -8.39 4.66 3.68
N SER A 82 -7.88 3.69 2.94
CA SER A 82 -8.50 3.17 1.71
C SER A 82 -9.53 2.06 1.95
N GLY A 83 -9.80 1.71 3.20
CA GLY A 83 -10.86 0.78 3.58
C GLY A 83 -10.47 -0.70 3.55
N PHE A 84 -9.19 -1.05 3.39
CA PHE A 84 -8.75 -2.44 3.58
C PHE A 84 -9.01 -2.90 5.04
N ALA A 85 -9.03 -4.21 5.25
CA ALA A 85 -9.23 -4.79 6.58
C ALA A 85 -8.01 -4.57 7.51
N VAL A 86 -7.62 -3.31 7.65
CA VAL A 86 -6.59 -2.79 8.57
C VAL A 86 -7.27 -1.76 9.45
N SER A 87 -7.66 -2.15 10.65
CA SER A 87 -8.38 -1.28 11.58
C SER A 87 -7.46 -0.21 12.20
N LEU A 88 -8.06 0.82 12.80
CA LEU A 88 -7.30 1.79 13.58
C LEU A 88 -6.56 1.14 14.76
N GLU A 89 -7.13 0.08 15.33
CA GLU A 89 -6.48 -0.67 16.41
C GLU A 89 -5.25 -1.43 15.90
N ASP A 90 -5.30 -1.98 14.67
CA ASP A 90 -4.14 -2.59 14.03
C ASP A 90 -3.02 -1.56 13.79
N VAL A 91 -3.37 -0.36 13.35
CA VAL A 91 -2.43 0.76 13.21
C VAL A 91 -1.79 1.12 14.55
N LYS A 92 -2.56 1.19 15.63
CA LYS A 92 -2.07 1.43 17.00
C LYS A 92 -1.16 0.34 17.53
N ASN A 93 -1.31 -0.89 17.02
CA ASN A 93 -0.52 -2.05 17.40
C ASN A 93 0.69 -2.27 16.46
N PHE A 94 1.14 -1.22 15.77
CA PHE A 94 2.33 -1.25 14.95
C PHE A 94 3.54 -1.83 15.71
N ARG A 95 4.19 -2.84 15.13
CA ARG A 95 5.34 -3.56 15.71
C ARG A 95 5.05 -4.31 17.02
N VAL A 96 3.80 -4.49 17.39
CA VAL A 96 3.43 -5.38 18.49
C VAL A 96 3.52 -6.83 18.00
N LEU A 97 4.00 -7.73 18.83
CA LEU A 97 4.09 -9.16 18.47
C LEU A 97 2.69 -9.71 18.11
N HIS A 98 2.61 -10.45 17.02
CA HIS A 98 1.37 -10.98 16.42
C HIS A 98 0.39 -9.92 15.86
N SER A 99 0.79 -8.67 15.76
CA SER A 99 0.03 -7.66 15.04
C SER A 99 0.13 -7.86 13.54
N ILE A 100 -0.93 -7.53 12.80
CA ILE A 100 -0.93 -7.55 11.33
C ILE A 100 -0.18 -6.35 10.72
N THR A 101 0.41 -5.48 11.56
CA THR A 101 1.21 -4.32 11.14
C THR A 101 2.66 -4.46 11.62
N PRO A 102 3.41 -5.45 11.12
CA PRO A 102 4.80 -5.67 11.49
C PRO A 102 5.71 -4.51 11.07
N GLY A 103 6.95 -4.52 11.54
CA GLY A 103 7.91 -3.45 11.27
C GLY A 103 8.28 -3.23 9.80
N HIS A 104 8.13 -4.26 8.99
CA HIS A 104 8.27 -4.25 7.53
C HIS A 104 7.06 -4.96 6.93
N PRO A 105 6.61 -4.60 5.72
CA PRO A 105 5.46 -5.26 5.11
C PRO A 105 5.74 -6.74 4.86
N GLU A 106 4.81 -7.60 5.27
CA GLU A 106 4.88 -9.04 5.06
C GLU A 106 3.67 -9.50 4.25
N PHE A 107 3.95 -10.17 3.13
CA PHE A 107 2.92 -10.74 2.28
C PHE A 107 2.15 -11.83 3.06
N HIS A 108 0.84 -11.82 2.98
CA HIS A 108 -0.12 -12.63 3.72
C HIS A 108 -0.45 -12.17 5.16
N GLU A 109 0.37 -11.34 5.80
CA GLU A 109 0.05 -10.86 7.16
C GLU A 109 -0.94 -9.69 7.13
N THR A 110 -0.67 -8.70 6.27
CA THR A 110 -1.52 -7.51 6.16
C THR A 110 -2.35 -7.55 4.88
N PRO A 111 -3.69 -7.43 4.94
CA PRO A 111 -4.52 -7.28 3.74
C PRO A 111 -4.07 -6.10 2.87
N GLY A 112 -3.88 -6.34 1.58
CA GLY A 112 -3.40 -5.31 0.63
C GLY A 112 -1.88 -5.20 0.48
N VAL A 113 -1.09 -5.91 1.28
CA VAL A 113 0.36 -6.02 1.07
C VAL A 113 0.64 -7.01 -0.05
N GLU A 114 1.36 -6.57 -1.08
CA GLU A 114 1.63 -7.33 -2.31
C GLU A 114 2.95 -8.10 -2.28
N ALA A 115 3.91 -7.66 -1.49
CA ALA A 115 5.21 -8.31 -1.37
C ALA A 115 5.84 -8.06 -0.01
N THR A 116 6.53 -9.06 0.52
CA THR A 116 7.40 -8.90 1.69
C THR A 116 8.62 -8.09 1.29
N THR A 117 8.84 -6.97 1.97
CA THR A 117 9.98 -6.08 1.74
C THR A 117 10.68 -5.73 3.06
N GLY A 118 11.89 -5.21 2.97
CA GLY A 118 12.75 -4.89 4.10
C GLY A 118 14.17 -4.71 3.59
N PRO A 119 14.74 -5.70 2.87
CA PRO A 119 15.99 -5.49 2.13
C PRO A 119 15.77 -4.42 1.05
N LEU A 120 16.55 -3.33 1.14
CA LEU A 120 16.37 -2.16 0.26
C LEU A 120 16.61 -2.52 -1.21
N GLY A 121 15.69 -2.10 -2.08
CA GLY A 121 15.75 -2.37 -3.51
C GLY A 121 15.02 -3.62 -3.97
N GLN A 122 14.78 -4.60 -3.08
CA GLN A 122 14.09 -5.85 -3.45
C GLN A 122 12.69 -5.60 -4.03
N GLY A 123 11.93 -4.66 -3.48
CA GLY A 123 10.60 -4.34 -3.95
C GLY A 123 10.55 -3.84 -5.39
N VAL A 124 11.58 -3.10 -5.85
CA VAL A 124 11.68 -2.68 -7.26
C VAL A 124 11.76 -3.90 -8.18
N SER A 125 12.60 -4.88 -7.84
CA SER A 125 12.75 -6.11 -8.62
C SER A 125 11.44 -6.93 -8.62
N ASN A 126 10.76 -7.00 -7.48
CA ASN A 126 9.44 -7.64 -7.39
C ASN A 126 8.41 -6.94 -8.28
N ALA A 127 8.37 -5.60 -8.27
CA ALA A 127 7.46 -4.83 -9.09
C ALA A 127 7.69 -5.07 -10.59
N VAL A 128 8.96 -5.15 -11.04
CA VAL A 128 9.31 -5.50 -12.41
C VAL A 128 8.81 -6.91 -12.76
N GLY A 129 8.99 -7.88 -11.87
CA GLY A 129 8.48 -9.24 -12.05
C GLY A 129 6.96 -9.29 -12.19
N TYR A 130 6.23 -8.55 -11.36
CA TYR A 130 4.77 -8.42 -11.48
C TYR A 130 4.35 -7.76 -12.79
N ALA A 131 5.01 -6.68 -13.21
CA ALA A 131 4.70 -6.00 -14.45
C ALA A 131 4.92 -6.91 -15.68
N ILE A 132 6.02 -7.67 -15.71
CA ILE A 132 6.28 -8.66 -16.76
C ILE A 132 5.19 -9.74 -16.76
N SER A 133 4.83 -10.26 -15.58
CA SER A 133 3.79 -11.27 -15.45
C SER A 133 2.42 -10.76 -15.90
N ALA A 134 2.06 -9.53 -15.55
CA ALA A 134 0.82 -8.89 -16.00
C ALA A 134 0.79 -8.77 -17.52
N LYS A 135 1.88 -8.30 -18.13
CA LYS A 135 1.99 -8.14 -19.58
C LYS A 135 1.93 -9.48 -20.33
N MET A 136 2.54 -10.52 -19.76
CA MET A 136 2.44 -11.89 -20.31
C MET A 136 1.01 -12.42 -20.20
N SER A 137 0.32 -12.14 -19.09
CA SER A 137 -1.06 -12.56 -18.87
C SER A 137 -2.03 -11.85 -19.81
N GLU A 138 -1.85 -10.53 -20.01
CA GLU A 138 -2.57 -9.76 -21.02
C GLU A 138 -2.47 -10.43 -22.39
N GLY A 139 -1.25 -10.70 -22.86
CA GLY A 139 -1.01 -11.31 -24.17
C GLY A 139 -1.52 -12.74 -24.31
N ARG A 140 -1.69 -13.47 -23.20
CA ARG A 140 -2.11 -14.86 -23.21
C ARG A 140 -3.62 -15.05 -23.05
N PHE A 141 -4.27 -14.21 -22.22
CA PHE A 141 -5.65 -14.43 -21.79
C PHE A 141 -6.64 -13.40 -22.34
N ASN A 142 -6.19 -12.22 -22.76
CA ASN A 142 -7.06 -11.27 -23.43
C ASN A 142 -7.38 -11.76 -24.85
N THR A 143 -8.62 -11.55 -25.27
CA THR A 143 -9.09 -11.84 -26.62
C THR A 143 -9.61 -10.57 -27.27
N SER A 144 -9.95 -10.64 -28.57
CA SER A 144 -10.58 -9.50 -29.27
C SER A 144 -11.94 -9.07 -28.69
N THR A 145 -12.56 -9.93 -27.86
CA THR A 145 -13.90 -9.72 -27.31
C THR A 145 -13.93 -9.62 -25.79
N HIS A 146 -12.87 -10.03 -25.09
CA HIS A 146 -12.81 -10.03 -23.62
C HIS A 146 -11.44 -9.56 -23.15
N THR A 147 -11.44 -8.53 -22.29
CA THR A 147 -10.27 -8.03 -21.58
C THR A 147 -10.35 -8.52 -20.14
N ILE A 148 -9.33 -9.27 -19.70
CA ILE A 148 -9.18 -9.76 -18.32
C ILE A 148 -8.09 -8.94 -17.60
N PHE A 149 -7.09 -8.50 -18.34
CA PHE A 149 -5.96 -7.72 -17.85
C PHE A 149 -5.81 -6.45 -18.70
N ASP A 150 -5.68 -5.30 -18.07
CA ASP A 150 -5.45 -3.98 -18.65
C ASP A 150 -4.33 -3.19 -17.92
#